data_a94430e703417a0aa764e9cdd3bb35ad
#
_entry.id   a94430e703417a0aa764e9cdd3bb35ad
#
_cell.length_a   1.000
_cell.length_b   1.000
_cell.length_c   1.000
_cell.angle_alpha   90.00
_cell.angle_beta   90.00
_cell.angle_gamma   90.00
#
_symmetry.space_group_name_H-M   'P 1'
#
loop_
_entity.id
_entity.type
_entity.pdbx_description
1 polymer ?
#
loop_
_entity_poly.entity_id
_entity_poly.type
_entity_poly.pdbx_seq_one_letter_code
_entity_poly.pdbx_strand_id
1 'polypeptide(L)'
;LAEMGVSTFYLRGSTPPKERVEMVDAFNAGEKEVFLISLKAGGTGLNLTGADTVILYDLWWNPAVEEQAAGRAHRMGQKKVVEVWRMIAEGTIEERMEALQHEKRELFQKVIQGNETQLQQLTEEDIRLILSIGEE
;
A
#
# COMPACT_ATOMS: atom_id res chain seq x y z
N LEU A 1 5.69 -19.87 -4.99
CA LEU A 1 4.80 -19.78 -6.15
C LEU A 1 5.23 -20.72 -7.27
N ALA A 2 6.50 -20.71 -7.67
CA ALA A 2 7.00 -21.61 -8.72
C ALA A 2 6.78 -23.09 -8.39
N GLU A 3 7.03 -23.50 -7.15
CA GLU A 3 6.78 -24.88 -6.67
C GLU A 3 5.28 -25.26 -6.68
N MET A 4 4.42 -24.26 -6.62
CA MET A 4 2.96 -24.43 -6.69
C MET A 4 2.42 -24.36 -8.13
N GLY A 5 3.27 -24.19 -9.12
CA GLY A 5 2.89 -24.05 -10.53
C GLY A 5 2.26 -22.72 -10.90
N VAL A 6 2.31 -21.71 -10.01
CA VAL A 6 1.74 -20.39 -10.26
C VAL A 6 2.66 -19.58 -11.16
N SER A 7 2.13 -19.10 -12.28
CA SER A 7 2.89 -18.28 -13.23
C SER A 7 3.07 -16.84 -12.72
N THR A 8 4.32 -16.36 -12.73
CA THR A 8 4.64 -15.06 -12.13
C THR A 8 5.49 -14.19 -13.04
N PHE A 9 5.24 -12.87 -13.01
CA PHE A 9 6.22 -11.85 -13.36
C PHE A 9 6.93 -11.36 -12.10
N TYR A 10 8.18 -11.00 -12.21
CA TYR A 10 8.94 -10.42 -11.11
C TYR A 10 9.67 -9.16 -11.55
N LEU A 11 9.18 -8.00 -11.08
CA LEU A 11 9.78 -6.69 -11.31
C LEU A 11 10.79 -6.37 -10.22
N ARG A 12 12.04 -6.18 -10.61
CA ARG A 12 13.13 -5.75 -9.73
C ARG A 12 13.46 -4.27 -9.98
N GLY A 13 14.16 -3.67 -9.02
CA GLY A 13 14.70 -2.31 -9.19
C GLY A 13 15.63 -2.16 -10.40
N SER A 14 16.36 -3.24 -10.74
CA SER A 14 17.28 -3.31 -11.88
C SER A 14 16.62 -3.61 -13.22
N THR A 15 15.31 -3.91 -13.25
CA THR A 15 14.60 -4.21 -14.50
C THR A 15 14.59 -2.97 -15.42
N PRO A 16 15.04 -3.10 -16.68
CA PRO A 16 15.07 -1.98 -17.63
C PRO A 16 13.68 -1.40 -17.91
N PRO A 17 13.54 -0.09 -18.16
CA PRO A 17 12.23 0.54 -18.38
C PRO A 17 11.39 -0.10 -19.49
N LYS A 18 12.02 -0.50 -20.59
CA LYS A 18 11.33 -1.14 -21.71
C LYS A 18 10.73 -2.49 -21.29
N GLU A 19 11.51 -3.31 -20.61
CA GLU A 19 11.06 -4.61 -20.11
C GLU A 19 9.91 -4.47 -19.10
N ARG A 20 9.92 -3.40 -18.27
CA ARG A 20 8.83 -3.11 -17.34
C ARG A 20 7.50 -2.91 -18.05
N VAL A 21 7.50 -2.16 -19.15
CA VAL A 21 6.29 -1.91 -19.95
C VAL A 21 5.78 -3.22 -20.56
N GLU A 22 6.67 -4.00 -21.16
CA GLU A 22 6.33 -5.29 -21.75
C GLU A 22 5.72 -6.27 -20.73
N MET A 23 6.29 -6.32 -19.51
CA MET A 23 5.76 -7.15 -18.43
C MET A 23 4.37 -6.68 -17.97
N VAL A 24 4.15 -5.38 -17.87
CA VAL A 24 2.85 -4.79 -17.49
C VAL A 24 1.79 -5.09 -18.54
N ASP A 25 2.11 -4.89 -19.81
CA ASP A 25 1.19 -5.15 -20.91
C ASP A 25 0.82 -6.63 -20.99
N ALA A 26 1.80 -7.53 -20.87
CA ALA A 26 1.59 -8.97 -20.85
C ALA A 26 0.74 -9.43 -19.65
N PHE A 27 0.97 -8.84 -18.47
CA PHE A 27 0.16 -9.12 -17.29
C PHE A 27 -1.29 -8.65 -17.45
N ASN A 28 -1.50 -7.44 -17.95
CA ASN A 28 -2.84 -6.90 -18.22
C ASN A 28 -3.58 -7.70 -19.31
N ALA A 29 -2.85 -8.34 -20.23
CA ALA A 29 -3.39 -9.27 -21.21
C ALA A 29 -3.73 -10.67 -20.62
N GLY A 30 -3.37 -10.93 -19.36
CA GLY A 30 -3.65 -12.18 -18.67
C GLY A 30 -2.66 -13.31 -18.93
N GLU A 31 -1.45 -13.00 -19.38
CA GLU A 31 -0.43 -14.03 -19.69
C GLU A 31 0.10 -14.74 -18.44
N LYS A 32 0.06 -14.06 -17.28
CA LYS A 32 0.47 -14.62 -16.00
C LYS A 32 -0.48 -14.23 -14.88
N GLU A 33 -0.54 -15.08 -13.85
CA GLU A 33 -1.49 -14.97 -12.75
C GLU A 33 -1.06 -13.98 -11.68
N VAL A 34 0.25 -13.83 -11.46
CA VAL A 34 0.79 -13.02 -10.37
C VAL A 34 1.88 -12.07 -10.88
N PHE A 35 1.85 -10.84 -10.38
CA PHE A 35 2.88 -9.85 -10.60
C PHE A 35 3.55 -9.49 -9.25
N LEU A 36 4.79 -9.91 -9.07
CA LEU A 36 5.59 -9.61 -7.90
C LEU A 36 6.36 -8.31 -8.08
N ILE A 37 6.19 -7.37 -7.16
CA ILE A 37 6.84 -6.06 -7.21
C ILE A 37 7.39 -5.71 -5.84
N SER A 38 8.65 -5.29 -5.75
CA SER A 38 9.11 -4.62 -4.54
C SER A 38 8.55 -3.20 -4.47
N LEU A 39 8.17 -2.71 -3.29
CA LEU A 39 7.62 -1.36 -3.10
C LEU A 39 8.56 -0.28 -3.65
N LYS A 40 9.87 -0.46 -3.46
CA LYS A 40 10.89 0.46 -3.97
C LYS A 40 11.11 0.38 -5.48
N ALA A 41 10.98 -0.82 -6.07
CA ALA A 41 11.23 -1.04 -7.49
C ALA A 41 10.08 -0.56 -8.38
N GLY A 42 8.88 -0.52 -7.82
CA GLY A 42 7.68 -0.24 -8.59
C GLY A 42 7.57 1.18 -9.11
N GLY A 43 8.25 2.16 -8.54
CA GLY A 43 8.15 3.55 -8.94
C GLY A 43 6.72 4.07 -9.07
N THR A 44 6.57 5.29 -9.57
CA THR A 44 5.27 5.84 -9.99
C THR A 44 4.96 5.43 -11.42
N GLY A 45 3.71 5.07 -11.71
CA GLY A 45 3.25 4.96 -13.11
C GLY A 45 2.97 3.56 -13.65
N LEU A 46 3.14 2.48 -12.88
CA LEU A 46 2.73 1.16 -13.34
C LEU A 46 1.20 1.03 -13.32
N ASN A 47 0.62 0.72 -14.45
CA ASN A 47 -0.82 0.49 -14.64
C ASN A 47 -1.11 -1.01 -14.65
N LEU A 48 -1.42 -1.58 -13.49
CA LEU A 48 -1.74 -3.02 -13.35
C LEU A 48 -3.25 -3.24 -13.29
N THR A 49 -3.98 -2.72 -14.28
CA THR A 49 -5.44 -2.81 -14.36
C THR A 49 -5.96 -4.23 -14.62
N GLY A 50 -5.10 -5.16 -15.00
CA GLY A 50 -5.40 -6.57 -15.06
C GLY A 50 -5.54 -7.25 -13.70
N ALA A 51 -5.02 -6.63 -12.64
CA ALA A 51 -5.14 -7.14 -11.27
C ALA A 51 -6.46 -6.68 -10.63
N ASP A 52 -7.12 -7.59 -9.96
CA ASP A 52 -8.27 -7.34 -9.08
C ASP A 52 -7.94 -7.54 -7.60
N THR A 53 -6.78 -8.08 -7.31
CA THR A 53 -6.33 -8.37 -5.95
C THR A 53 -4.91 -7.86 -5.74
N VAL A 54 -4.69 -7.11 -4.68
CA VAL A 54 -3.38 -6.62 -4.23
C VAL A 54 -3.06 -7.23 -2.88
N ILE A 55 -1.90 -7.86 -2.77
CA ILE A 55 -1.41 -8.43 -1.51
C ILE A 55 -0.19 -7.63 -1.07
N LEU A 56 -0.31 -6.93 0.05
CA LEU A 56 0.77 -6.22 0.72
C LEU A 56 1.43 -7.19 1.70
N TYR A 57 2.50 -7.84 1.22
CA TYR A 57 3.21 -8.88 1.98
C TYR A 57 4.12 -8.29 3.05
N ASP A 58 4.91 -7.27 2.68
CA ASP A 58 5.71 -6.50 3.61
C ASP A 58 5.01 -5.17 3.89
N LEU A 59 4.58 -4.96 5.13
CA LEU A 59 3.99 -3.71 5.54
C LEU A 59 5.08 -2.65 5.67
N TRP A 60 4.93 -1.58 4.90
CA TRP A 60 5.76 -0.41 5.06
C TRP A 60 5.14 0.52 6.10
N TRP A 61 5.97 1.21 6.88
CA TRP A 61 5.55 2.10 7.95
C TRP A 61 4.79 3.34 7.48
N ASN A 62 4.85 3.64 6.19
CA ASN A 62 4.21 4.81 5.59
C ASN A 62 2.94 4.39 4.84
N PRO A 63 1.74 4.75 5.34
CA PRO A 63 0.47 4.45 4.68
C PRO A 63 0.38 4.96 3.24
N ALA A 64 1.01 6.10 2.93
CA ALA A 64 1.02 6.67 1.59
C ALA A 64 1.70 5.74 0.56
N VAL A 65 2.74 5.00 0.97
CA VAL A 65 3.42 4.01 0.11
C VAL A 65 2.51 2.82 -0.15
N GLU A 66 1.75 2.37 0.86
CA GLU A 66 0.78 1.28 0.71
C GLU A 66 -0.38 1.69 -0.20
N GLU A 67 -0.92 2.90 -0.04
CA GLU A 67 -1.96 3.44 -0.92
C GLU A 67 -1.47 3.57 -2.36
N GLN A 68 -0.23 3.99 -2.57
CA GLN A 68 0.38 4.04 -3.90
C GLN A 68 0.50 2.64 -4.51
N ALA A 69 0.87 1.64 -3.72
CA ALA A 69 0.96 0.26 -4.17
C ALA A 69 -0.42 -0.30 -4.56
N ALA A 70 -1.44 -0.08 -3.73
CA ALA A 70 -2.82 -0.46 -4.03
C ALA A 70 -3.37 0.29 -5.26
N GLY A 71 -3.06 1.56 -5.40
CA GLY A 71 -3.46 2.42 -6.51
C GLY A 71 -2.94 1.99 -7.88
N ARG A 72 -1.96 1.09 -7.95
CA ARG A 72 -1.48 0.53 -9.24
C ARG A 72 -2.51 -0.33 -9.93
N ALA A 73 -3.33 -1.04 -9.18
CA ALA A 73 -4.45 -1.81 -9.70
C ALA A 73 -5.75 -0.97 -9.75
N HIS A 74 -5.96 -0.11 -8.76
CA HIS A 74 -7.13 0.76 -8.65
C HIS A 74 -6.90 2.10 -9.40
N ARG A 75 -6.90 2.04 -10.72
CA ARG A 75 -6.70 3.21 -11.61
C ARG A 75 -7.80 3.32 -12.66
N MET A 76 -7.79 4.46 -13.39
CA MET A 76 -8.66 4.63 -14.57
C MET A 76 -8.44 3.48 -15.56
N GLY A 77 -9.53 2.87 -16.03
CA GLY A 77 -9.50 1.67 -16.87
C GLY A 77 -9.71 0.36 -16.10
N GLN A 78 -9.68 0.37 -14.77
CA GLN A 78 -10.04 -0.80 -13.95
C GLN A 78 -11.56 -1.01 -13.99
N LYS A 79 -11.96 -2.21 -14.42
CA LYS A 79 -13.39 -2.61 -14.54
C LYS A 79 -13.85 -3.50 -13.39
N LYS A 80 -12.94 -3.96 -12.56
CA LYS A 80 -13.22 -4.87 -11.45
C LYS A 80 -13.11 -4.13 -10.11
N VAL A 81 -13.75 -4.67 -9.09
CA VAL A 81 -13.51 -4.27 -7.70
C VAL A 81 -12.12 -4.77 -7.32
N VAL A 82 -11.30 -3.88 -6.76
CA VAL A 82 -9.96 -4.22 -6.31
C VAL A 82 -9.99 -4.54 -4.82
N GLU A 83 -9.62 -5.76 -4.47
CA GLU A 83 -9.43 -6.18 -3.09
C GLU A 83 -7.98 -5.95 -2.66
N VAL A 84 -7.78 -5.42 -1.46
CA VAL A 84 -6.44 -5.20 -0.88
C VAL A 84 -6.30 -6.01 0.40
N TRP A 85 -5.38 -6.96 0.38
CA TRP A 85 -5.04 -7.82 1.51
C TRP A 85 -3.73 -7.38 2.14
N ARG A 86 -3.76 -7.08 3.43
CA ARG A 86 -2.57 -6.74 4.21
C ARG A 86 -2.17 -7.93 5.06
N MET A 87 -0.97 -8.45 4.84
CA MET A 87 -0.44 -9.58 5.60
C MET A 87 0.27 -9.06 6.84
N ILE A 88 -0.22 -9.40 8.02
CA ILE A 88 0.32 -8.99 9.31
C ILE A 88 0.71 -10.24 10.08
N ALA A 89 1.97 -10.33 10.52
CA ALA A 89 2.40 -11.43 11.36
C ALA A 89 1.92 -11.21 12.80
N GLU A 90 1.16 -12.15 13.34
CA GLU A 90 0.63 -12.11 14.70
C GLU A 90 1.76 -12.08 15.74
N GLY A 91 1.61 -11.27 16.80
CA GLY A 91 2.56 -11.16 17.89
C GLY A 91 3.87 -10.43 17.56
N THR A 92 3.97 -9.80 16.40
CA THR A 92 5.17 -9.08 15.97
C THR A 92 5.09 -7.57 16.24
N ILE A 93 6.22 -6.88 16.00
CA ILE A 93 6.29 -5.42 16.04
C ILE A 93 5.38 -4.79 14.98
N GLU A 94 5.14 -5.47 13.85
CA GLU A 94 4.25 -5.02 12.76
C GLU A 94 2.82 -4.84 13.24
N GLU A 95 2.31 -5.77 14.06
CA GLU A 95 0.97 -5.67 14.66
C GLU A 95 0.86 -4.44 15.56
N ARG A 96 1.89 -4.17 16.39
CA ARG A 96 1.93 -2.97 17.25
C ARG A 96 1.96 -1.67 16.45
N MET A 97 2.71 -1.68 15.36
CA MET A 97 2.81 -0.49 14.50
C MET A 97 1.55 -0.23 13.71
N GLU A 98 0.82 -1.27 13.31
CA GLU A 98 -0.48 -1.09 12.68
C GLU A 98 -1.49 -0.47 13.65
N ALA A 99 -1.54 -0.94 14.90
CA ALA A 99 -2.37 -0.35 15.93
C ALA A 99 -2.04 1.14 16.13
N LEU A 100 -0.75 1.48 16.20
CA LEU A 100 -0.29 2.86 16.32
C LEU A 100 -0.66 3.71 15.10
N GLN A 101 -0.53 3.19 13.88
CA GLN A 101 -0.92 3.88 12.67
C GLN A 101 -2.43 4.11 12.59
N HIS A 102 -3.23 3.16 13.06
CA HIS A 102 -4.68 3.32 13.13
C HIS A 102 -5.06 4.43 14.11
N GLU A 103 -4.47 4.43 15.30
CA GLU A 103 -4.68 5.46 16.31
C GLU A 103 -4.28 6.84 15.79
N LYS A 104 -3.13 6.96 15.13
CA LYS A 104 -2.68 8.20 14.49
C LYS A 104 -3.66 8.71 13.42
N ARG A 105 -4.20 7.83 12.58
CA ARG A 105 -5.19 8.21 11.57
C ARG A 105 -6.48 8.72 12.19
N GLU A 106 -6.97 8.07 13.23
CA GLU A 106 -8.17 8.51 13.94
C GLU A 106 -7.97 9.90 14.56
N LEU A 107 -6.82 10.14 15.20
CA LEU A 107 -6.47 11.45 15.76
C LEU A 107 -6.38 12.52 14.68
N PHE A 108 -5.74 12.22 13.57
CA PHE A 108 -5.62 13.13 12.43
C PHE A 108 -6.98 13.49 11.83
N GLN A 109 -7.88 12.51 11.70
CA GLN A 109 -9.24 12.76 11.23
C GLN A 109 -10.03 13.65 12.23
N LYS A 110 -9.89 13.42 13.53
CA LYS A 110 -10.50 14.26 14.56
C LYS A 110 -10.03 15.71 14.47
N VAL A 111 -8.74 15.93 14.20
CA VAL A 111 -8.17 17.29 14.06
C VAL A 111 -8.65 17.98 12.78
N ILE A 112 -8.70 17.26 11.64
CA ILE A 112 -9.10 17.85 10.36
C ILE A 112 -10.61 18.09 10.28
N GLN A 113 -11.42 17.17 10.83
CA GLN A 113 -12.88 17.24 10.77
C GLN A 113 -13.48 17.94 11.99
N GLY A 114 -12.66 18.22 13.01
CA GLY A 114 -13.12 18.76 14.29
C GLY A 114 -13.59 20.18 14.22
N ASN A 115 -14.83 20.41 14.65
CA ASN A 115 -15.27 21.73 15.12
C ASN A 115 -14.48 22.09 16.39
N GLU A 116 -14.39 23.39 16.72
CA GLU A 116 -13.65 23.93 17.89
C GLU A 116 -13.85 23.14 19.18
N THR A 117 -15.03 22.54 19.37
CA THR A 117 -15.39 21.75 20.56
C THR A 117 -14.63 20.42 20.66
N GLN A 118 -14.25 19.82 19.54
CA GLN A 118 -13.52 18.55 19.51
C GLN A 118 -12.01 18.75 19.70
N LEU A 119 -11.48 19.92 19.30
CA LEU A 119 -10.09 20.29 19.53
C LEU A 119 -9.79 20.50 21.01
N GLN A 120 -10.78 20.96 21.80
CA GLN A 120 -10.65 21.12 23.26
C GLN A 120 -10.61 19.78 24.03
N GLN A 121 -10.96 18.67 23.39
CA GLN A 121 -10.92 17.32 23.99
C GLN A 121 -9.60 16.57 23.73
N LEU A 122 -8.67 17.18 22.98
CA LEU A 122 -7.36 16.58 22.75
C LEU A 122 -6.53 16.59 24.05
N THR A 123 -6.01 15.43 24.39
CA THR A 123 -5.09 15.32 25.52
C THR A 123 -3.68 15.78 25.15
N GLU A 124 -2.83 16.03 26.14
CA GLU A 124 -1.41 16.37 25.91
C GLU A 124 -0.68 15.24 25.16
N GLU A 125 -1.05 13.98 25.41
CA GLU A 125 -0.52 12.81 24.69
C GLU A 125 -0.94 12.81 23.22
N ASP A 126 -2.18 13.14 22.91
CA ASP A 126 -2.68 13.27 21.54
C ASP A 126 -1.90 14.34 20.77
N ILE A 127 -1.63 15.49 21.41
CA ILE A 127 -0.86 16.57 20.80
C ILE A 127 0.59 16.16 20.55
N ARG A 128 1.23 15.46 21.50
CA ARG A 128 2.58 14.94 21.33
C ARG A 128 2.65 13.93 20.18
N LEU A 129 1.66 13.06 20.06
CA LEU A 129 1.57 12.07 18.98
C LEU A 129 1.44 12.75 17.60
N ILE A 130 0.62 13.78 17.50
CA ILE A 130 0.45 14.58 16.27
C ILE A 130 1.75 15.30 15.89
N LEU A 131 2.44 15.91 16.86
CA LEU A 131 3.69 16.63 16.62
C LEU A 131 4.83 15.68 16.21
N SER A 132 4.85 14.43 16.68
CA SER A 132 5.84 13.43 16.28
C SER A 132 5.70 12.98 14.81
N ILE A 133 4.61 13.31 14.14
CA ILE A 133 4.38 13.02 12.72
C ILE A 133 5.14 13.99 11.79
N GLY A 134 5.52 15.16 12.30
CA GLY A 134 6.20 16.21 11.51
C GLY A 134 7.73 16.13 11.50
N GLU A 135 8.34 15.16 12.19
CA GLU A 135 9.81 15.03 12.32
C GLU A 135 10.43 13.88 11.49
N GLU A 136 9.69 13.32 10.53
CA GLU A 136 10.26 12.35 9.56
C GLU A 136 10.30 12.90 8.15
#